data_fe572859e36cf0a3d1ec15e6674b156f
#
_entry.id   fe572859e36cf0a3d1ec15e6674b156f
#
_cell.length_a   1.000
_cell.length_b   1.000
_cell.length_c   1.000
_cell.angle_alpha   90.00
_cell.angle_beta   90.00
_cell.angle_gamma   90.00
#
_symmetry.space_group_name_H-M   'P 1'
#
loop_
_entity.id
_entity.type
_entity.pdbx_description
1 polymer ?
#
loop_
_entity_poly.entity_id
_entity_poly.type
_entity_poly.pdbx_seq_one_letter_code
_entity_poly.pdbx_strand_id
1 'polypeptide(L)'
;MRRGLQIFRWQSRKITLAPVMLVVCLVLTVPQNGGGQTLQTVNMAIPAKSFQMVIYPLAQQKGYMKEEGLDLRVIYISPVTSIQAMLGGDVQFTGAGSSALVSIARANAPLKVVAATNDRVLQWLLTRPNISDPKELKGKRIATTGVAAIATFMLRQILTKHGLDASKDVIYLDPGTGNQLTALLAGAMDAAVLSVEQRYVGLDKGMREMFFFGNEVKNSWGTLATTDKLIKEQPKLVSAYVRATIKALRYLRQDKEAAIAALLKFSGVSRQQASRLYDDLIPTFSRSGAVDEEAQKNDLNIVRQVVNSNDAVPTAKAYDFSFALEADQQLNRAGWRP
;
A
#
# COMPACT_ATOMS: atom_id res chain seq x y z
N MET A 1 -53.48 56.04 -56.99
CA MET A 1 -52.68 56.49 -58.16
C MET A 1 -52.02 55.29 -58.81
N ARG A 2 -52.21 55.18 -60.09
CA ARG A 2 -51.77 54.12 -61.01
C ARG A 2 -50.25 54.08 -61.17
N ARG A 3 -49.68 52.88 -61.45
CA ARG A 3 -48.60 52.55 -62.41
C ARG A 3 -47.93 51.28 -61.94
N GLY A 4 -47.68 50.23 -62.71
CA GLY A 4 -47.76 49.95 -64.12
C GLY A 4 -47.06 48.63 -64.31
N LEU A 5 -47.71 47.63 -64.87
CA LEU A 5 -47.12 46.34 -65.24
C LEU A 5 -46.08 46.55 -66.33
N GLN A 6 -44.87 45.92 -66.16
CA GLN A 6 -44.01 45.62 -67.30
C GLN A 6 -43.78 44.11 -67.39
N ILE A 7 -44.24 43.60 -68.53
CA ILE A 7 -44.08 42.22 -68.97
C ILE A 7 -42.67 42.04 -69.53
N PHE A 8 -41.85 41.19 -68.98
CA PHE A 8 -40.55 40.83 -69.58
C PHE A 8 -40.67 39.49 -70.30
N ARG A 9 -40.40 39.52 -71.60
CA ARG A 9 -40.41 38.40 -72.55
C ARG A 9 -39.29 37.39 -72.22
N TRP A 10 -39.62 36.13 -72.11
CA TRP A 10 -38.72 35.01 -71.94
C TRP A 10 -38.13 34.58 -73.30
N GLN A 11 -36.84 34.73 -73.50
CA GLN A 11 -36.07 34.11 -74.59
C GLN A 11 -35.51 32.79 -74.17
N SER A 12 -35.93 31.72 -74.80
CA SER A 12 -35.43 30.35 -74.66
C SER A 12 -34.03 30.23 -75.26
N ARG A 13 -33.02 30.10 -74.42
CA ARG A 13 -31.68 29.65 -74.83
C ARG A 13 -31.58 28.15 -74.61
N LYS A 14 -31.29 27.42 -75.65
CA LYS A 14 -30.95 25.97 -75.61
C LYS A 14 -29.64 25.79 -74.90
N ILE A 15 -29.66 25.09 -73.77
CA ILE A 15 -28.47 24.67 -73.03
C ILE A 15 -28.11 23.26 -73.49
N THR A 16 -26.96 23.14 -74.13
CA THR A 16 -26.34 21.88 -74.53
C THR A 16 -25.80 21.22 -73.28
N LEU A 17 -26.29 20.03 -72.96
CA LEU A 17 -25.77 19.17 -71.86
C LEU A 17 -24.40 18.56 -72.22
N ALA A 18 -23.35 18.99 -71.58
CA ALA A 18 -22.09 18.28 -71.54
C ALA A 18 -22.12 17.22 -70.37
N PRO A 19 -21.56 16.00 -70.55
CA PRO A 19 -21.62 15.02 -69.51
C PRO A 19 -20.64 15.39 -68.41
N VAL A 20 -21.14 15.65 -67.21
CA VAL A 20 -20.36 15.81 -66.01
C VAL A 20 -19.94 14.40 -65.52
N MET A 21 -18.66 14.11 -65.70
CA MET A 21 -18.01 12.89 -65.19
C MET A 21 -17.95 12.98 -63.66
N LEU A 22 -18.81 12.23 -62.96
CA LEU A 22 -18.89 12.19 -61.52
C LEU A 22 -17.66 11.39 -61.01
N VAL A 23 -16.62 12.10 -60.60
CA VAL A 23 -15.47 11.49 -59.87
C VAL A 23 -15.95 11.19 -58.44
N VAL A 24 -16.31 9.95 -58.17
CA VAL A 24 -16.57 9.45 -56.82
C VAL A 24 -15.25 9.35 -56.11
N CYS A 25 -14.85 10.37 -55.35
CA CYS A 25 -13.77 10.26 -54.36
C CYS A 25 -14.22 9.31 -53.28
N LEU A 26 -13.76 8.06 -53.34
CA LEU A 26 -13.88 7.08 -52.24
C LEU A 26 -12.99 7.59 -51.10
N VAL A 27 -13.53 8.37 -50.20
CA VAL A 27 -12.85 8.72 -48.93
C VAL A 27 -12.80 7.46 -48.12
N LEU A 28 -11.66 6.76 -48.19
CA LEU A 28 -11.30 5.72 -47.21
C LEU A 28 -11.20 6.38 -45.83
N THR A 29 -12.29 6.36 -45.07
CA THR A 29 -12.29 6.68 -43.66
C THR A 29 -11.49 5.57 -42.96
N VAL A 30 -10.19 5.78 -42.81
CA VAL A 30 -9.37 5.01 -41.87
C VAL A 30 -9.98 5.30 -40.49
N PRO A 31 -10.48 4.29 -39.75
CA PRO A 31 -10.90 4.53 -38.40
C PRO A 31 -9.64 4.93 -37.62
N GLN A 32 -9.54 6.23 -37.27
CA GLN A 32 -8.59 6.66 -36.26
C GLN A 32 -9.07 6.07 -34.92
N ASN A 33 -8.64 4.83 -34.63
CA ASN A 33 -8.69 4.25 -33.30
C ASN A 33 -7.71 4.99 -32.36
N GLY A 34 -7.86 6.29 -32.26
CA GLY A 34 -7.27 7.13 -31.23
C GLY A 34 -8.23 7.28 -30.06
N GLY A 35 -8.91 6.20 -29.67
CA GLY A 35 -9.66 6.16 -28.42
C GLY A 35 -8.69 6.16 -27.26
N GLY A 36 -8.30 7.33 -26.76
CA GLY A 36 -7.60 7.43 -25.49
C GLY A 36 -8.42 6.67 -24.45
N GLN A 37 -7.87 5.57 -23.93
CA GLN A 37 -8.51 4.78 -22.90
C GLN A 37 -8.86 5.70 -21.73
N THR A 38 -10.14 5.91 -21.46
CA THR A 38 -10.57 6.69 -20.31
C THR A 38 -10.14 5.97 -19.05
N LEU A 39 -9.17 6.53 -18.33
CA LEU A 39 -8.65 5.94 -17.11
C LEU A 39 -9.68 6.07 -16.00
N GLN A 40 -9.89 4.99 -15.25
CA GLN A 40 -10.72 5.01 -14.05
C GLN A 40 -9.93 5.60 -12.89
N THR A 41 -10.43 6.71 -12.31
CA THR A 41 -9.81 7.30 -11.11
C THR A 41 -9.97 6.38 -9.91
N VAL A 42 -8.87 6.18 -9.19
CA VAL A 42 -8.79 5.38 -7.95
C VAL A 42 -8.09 6.17 -6.86
N ASN A 43 -8.78 6.37 -5.75
CA ASN A 43 -8.24 7.01 -4.56
C ASN A 43 -7.63 5.96 -3.63
N MET A 44 -6.35 6.14 -3.28
CA MET A 44 -5.58 5.31 -2.35
C MET A 44 -5.18 6.13 -1.14
N ALA A 45 -5.59 5.72 0.04
CA ALA A 45 -5.18 6.33 1.30
C ALA A 45 -3.92 5.65 1.84
N ILE A 46 -2.91 6.45 2.20
CA ILE A 46 -1.71 5.98 2.91
C ILE A 46 -1.43 6.85 4.13
N PRO A 47 -0.96 6.25 5.26
CA PRO A 47 -0.80 6.98 6.52
C PRO A 47 0.46 7.86 6.57
N ALA A 48 1.49 7.51 5.79
CA ALA A 48 2.78 8.19 5.83
C ALA A 48 3.61 7.91 4.57
N LYS A 49 4.63 8.72 4.33
CA LYS A 49 5.65 8.50 3.28
C LYS A 49 6.75 7.55 3.78
N SER A 50 6.39 6.35 4.20
CA SER A 50 7.33 5.32 4.65
C SER A 50 7.77 4.41 3.51
N PHE A 51 8.87 3.70 3.70
CA PHE A 51 9.44 2.80 2.69
C PHE A 51 8.42 1.80 2.11
N GLN A 52 7.63 1.17 2.98
CA GLN A 52 6.62 0.19 2.54
C GLN A 52 5.50 0.79 1.67
N MET A 53 5.28 2.11 1.75
CA MET A 53 4.26 2.79 0.97
C MET A 53 4.76 3.29 -0.39
N VAL A 54 6.07 3.23 -0.66
CA VAL A 54 6.68 3.66 -1.94
C VAL A 54 6.14 2.87 -3.13
N ILE A 55 5.66 1.65 -2.90
CA ILE A 55 5.17 0.73 -3.92
C ILE A 55 4.03 1.33 -4.77
N TYR A 56 3.12 2.08 -4.15
CA TYR A 56 1.96 2.67 -4.83
C TYR A 56 2.35 3.83 -5.75
N PRO A 57 3.06 4.87 -5.29
CA PRO A 57 3.56 5.91 -6.20
C PRO A 57 4.58 5.37 -7.21
N LEU A 58 5.32 4.31 -6.91
CA LEU A 58 6.18 3.64 -7.87
C LEU A 58 5.37 2.99 -9.00
N ALA A 59 4.27 2.29 -8.68
CA ALA A 59 3.37 1.73 -9.69
C ALA A 59 2.80 2.81 -10.61
N GLN A 60 2.46 3.98 -10.08
CA GLN A 60 2.02 5.12 -10.85
C GLN A 60 3.14 5.70 -11.72
N GLN A 61 4.32 5.93 -11.14
CA GLN A 61 5.48 6.52 -11.84
C GLN A 61 5.96 5.64 -13.00
N LYS A 62 5.91 4.32 -12.84
CA LYS A 62 6.30 3.35 -13.87
C LYS A 62 5.22 3.12 -14.92
N GLY A 63 4.05 3.74 -14.77
CA GLY A 63 2.94 3.60 -15.70
C GLY A 63 2.10 2.33 -15.49
N TYR A 64 2.41 1.48 -14.51
CA TYR A 64 1.68 0.23 -14.30
C TYR A 64 0.20 0.44 -13.96
N MET A 65 -0.14 1.51 -13.26
CA MET A 65 -1.55 1.88 -13.03
C MET A 65 -2.25 2.22 -14.35
N LYS A 66 -1.58 2.99 -15.23
CA LYS A 66 -2.10 3.35 -16.55
C LYS A 66 -2.28 2.13 -17.48
N GLU A 67 -1.33 1.20 -17.47
CA GLU A 67 -1.43 -0.07 -18.21
C GLU A 67 -2.67 -0.87 -17.82
N GLU A 68 -3.09 -0.76 -16.57
CA GLU A 68 -4.29 -1.39 -16.02
C GLU A 68 -5.55 -0.52 -16.15
N GLY A 69 -5.47 0.60 -16.87
CA GLY A 69 -6.61 1.51 -17.07
C GLY A 69 -6.94 2.41 -15.88
N LEU A 70 -5.99 2.62 -14.96
CA LEU A 70 -6.22 3.34 -13.71
C LEU A 70 -5.49 4.69 -13.66
N ASP A 71 -6.17 5.71 -13.13
CA ASP A 71 -5.60 6.99 -12.70
C ASP A 71 -5.54 7.02 -11.17
N LEU A 72 -4.36 6.75 -10.60
CA LEU A 72 -4.15 6.68 -9.16
C LEU A 72 -4.01 8.05 -8.53
N ARG A 73 -4.80 8.31 -7.48
CA ARG A 73 -4.68 9.47 -6.59
C ARG A 73 -4.29 9.01 -5.18
N VAL A 74 -3.11 9.40 -4.74
CA VAL A 74 -2.61 9.07 -3.40
C VAL A 74 -3.02 10.18 -2.42
N ILE A 75 -3.71 9.80 -1.34
CA ILE A 75 -4.23 10.70 -0.31
C ILE A 75 -3.53 10.37 1.01
N TYR A 76 -2.97 11.39 1.66
CA TYR A 76 -2.29 11.25 2.95
C TYR A 76 -3.28 11.55 4.08
N ILE A 77 -3.77 10.51 4.74
CA ILE A 77 -4.71 10.61 5.87
C ILE A 77 -4.43 9.55 6.93
N SER A 78 -4.84 9.81 8.17
CA SER A 78 -4.63 8.89 9.27
C SER A 78 -5.24 7.51 9.02
N PRO A 79 -4.71 6.44 9.63
CA PRO A 79 -5.27 5.10 9.46
C PRO A 79 -6.76 5.00 9.77
N VAL A 80 -7.20 5.62 10.87
CA VAL A 80 -8.62 5.61 11.29
C VAL A 80 -9.49 6.35 10.27
N THR A 81 -9.07 7.55 9.86
CA THR A 81 -9.79 8.34 8.86
C THR A 81 -9.87 7.60 7.51
N SER A 82 -8.79 6.87 7.13
CA SER A 82 -8.78 6.11 5.88
C SER A 82 -9.82 4.98 5.86
N ILE A 83 -10.05 4.32 7.00
CA ILE A 83 -11.10 3.30 7.13
C ILE A 83 -12.49 3.93 6.98
N GLN A 84 -12.73 5.09 7.61
CA GLN A 84 -14.00 5.80 7.50
C GLN A 84 -14.28 6.25 6.06
N ALA A 85 -13.30 6.87 5.41
CA ALA A 85 -13.39 7.30 4.01
C ALA A 85 -13.61 6.12 3.04
N MET A 86 -13.01 4.96 3.33
CA MET A 86 -13.19 3.75 2.53
C MET A 86 -14.59 3.16 2.69
N LEU A 87 -15.13 3.13 3.91
CA LEU A 87 -16.51 2.70 4.16
C LEU A 87 -17.53 3.68 3.56
N GLY A 88 -17.20 4.98 3.50
CA GLY A 88 -17.98 6.02 2.83
C GLY A 88 -17.92 5.98 1.30
N GLY A 89 -16.92 5.29 0.71
CA GLY A 89 -16.72 5.19 -0.75
C GLY A 89 -15.80 6.24 -1.36
N ASP A 90 -15.31 7.22 -0.58
CA ASP A 90 -14.40 8.28 -1.06
C ASP A 90 -13.01 7.73 -1.41
N VAL A 91 -12.61 6.65 -0.77
CA VAL A 91 -11.35 5.95 -0.95
C VAL A 91 -11.63 4.49 -1.32
N GLN A 92 -10.99 3.99 -2.38
CA GLN A 92 -11.17 2.62 -2.83
C GLN A 92 -10.22 1.65 -2.14
N PHE A 93 -9.00 2.10 -1.82
CA PHE A 93 -7.98 1.27 -1.18
C PHE A 93 -7.26 2.02 -0.07
N THR A 94 -6.78 1.27 0.92
CA THR A 94 -5.90 1.83 1.96
C THR A 94 -4.70 0.94 2.25
N GLY A 95 -3.54 1.58 2.49
CA GLY A 95 -2.34 0.92 3.03
C GLY A 95 -2.39 0.68 4.55
N ALA A 96 -3.48 1.05 5.20
CA ALA A 96 -3.69 0.85 6.64
C ALA A 96 -4.41 -0.47 6.95
N GLY A 97 -3.98 -1.58 6.33
CA GLY A 97 -4.65 -2.87 6.47
C GLY A 97 -4.75 -3.40 7.90
N SER A 98 -3.75 -3.14 8.75
CA SER A 98 -3.86 -3.49 10.18
C SER A 98 -5.04 -2.79 10.87
N SER A 99 -5.35 -1.54 10.50
CA SER A 99 -6.54 -0.84 11.00
C SER A 99 -7.84 -1.40 10.43
N ALA A 100 -7.80 -1.92 9.20
CA ALA A 100 -8.93 -2.66 8.63
C ALA A 100 -9.19 -3.94 9.43
N LEU A 101 -8.16 -4.71 9.78
CA LEU A 101 -8.28 -5.91 10.62
C LEU A 101 -8.88 -5.58 12.00
N VAL A 102 -8.42 -4.49 12.64
CA VAL A 102 -8.99 -4.02 13.90
C VAL A 102 -10.48 -3.65 13.75
N SER A 103 -10.86 -3.01 12.65
CA SER A 103 -12.26 -2.64 12.38
C SER A 103 -13.14 -3.86 12.10
N ILE A 104 -12.61 -4.87 11.41
CA ILE A 104 -13.28 -6.16 11.21
C ILE A 104 -13.54 -6.84 12.55
N ALA A 105 -12.51 -6.93 13.40
CA ALA A 105 -12.63 -7.61 14.69
C ALA A 105 -13.54 -6.87 15.69
N ARG A 106 -13.50 -5.52 15.68
CA ARG A 106 -14.28 -4.70 16.64
C ARG A 106 -15.75 -4.55 16.26
N ALA A 107 -16.03 -4.38 14.97
CA ALA A 107 -17.34 -3.99 14.47
C ALA A 107 -17.83 -4.82 13.28
N ASN A 108 -17.21 -5.98 13.00
CA ASN A 108 -17.50 -6.79 11.83
C ASN A 108 -17.56 -5.97 10.53
N ALA A 109 -16.68 -4.96 10.41
CA ALA A 109 -16.66 -4.06 9.26
C ALA A 109 -16.54 -4.84 7.94
N PRO A 110 -17.26 -4.43 6.86
CA PRO A 110 -17.27 -5.11 5.57
C PRO A 110 -16.01 -4.79 4.76
N LEU A 111 -14.86 -5.23 5.25
CA LEU A 111 -13.53 -4.96 4.72
C LEU A 111 -12.77 -6.26 4.47
N LYS A 112 -11.79 -6.18 3.55
CA LYS A 112 -10.85 -7.25 3.24
C LYS A 112 -9.45 -6.73 3.01
N VAL A 113 -8.46 -7.46 3.48
CA VAL A 113 -7.07 -7.33 3.04
C VAL A 113 -6.88 -8.16 1.78
N VAL A 114 -6.51 -7.54 0.67
CA VAL A 114 -6.42 -8.16 -0.66
C VAL A 114 -4.99 -8.32 -1.17
N ALA A 115 -4.02 -7.66 -0.53
CA ALA A 115 -2.60 -7.89 -0.78
C ALA A 115 -1.77 -7.55 0.46
N ALA A 116 -0.57 -8.13 0.55
CA ALA A 116 0.45 -7.79 1.52
C ALA A 116 1.76 -7.48 0.78
N THR A 117 2.29 -6.28 0.96
CA THR A 117 3.55 -5.89 0.31
C THR A 117 4.77 -6.48 1.02
N ASN A 118 4.67 -6.75 2.31
CA ASN A 118 5.73 -7.34 3.12
C ASN A 118 5.20 -8.56 3.88
N ASP A 119 6.03 -9.60 3.94
CA ASP A 119 5.79 -10.85 4.69
C ASP A 119 6.53 -10.90 6.03
N ARG A 120 7.17 -9.80 6.41
CA ARG A 120 7.88 -9.63 7.68
C ARG A 120 7.57 -8.29 8.31
N VAL A 121 7.47 -8.28 9.64
CA VAL A 121 7.18 -7.08 10.44
C VAL A 121 8.39 -6.16 10.49
N LEU A 122 8.24 -4.94 9.99
CA LEU A 122 9.31 -3.94 9.92
C LEU A 122 9.38 -3.08 11.19
N GLN A 123 9.62 -3.75 12.32
CA GLN A 123 9.83 -3.14 13.63
C GLN A 123 11.08 -3.74 14.28
N TRP A 124 11.76 -2.96 15.09
CA TRP A 124 12.97 -3.36 15.82
C TRP A 124 12.89 -2.97 17.28
N LEU A 125 13.41 -3.82 18.16
CA LEU A 125 13.73 -3.44 19.53
C LEU A 125 15.20 -3.00 19.58
N LEU A 126 15.45 -1.73 19.84
CA LEU A 126 16.76 -1.23 20.18
C LEU A 126 16.86 -1.03 21.68
N THR A 127 18.06 -1.28 22.22
CA THR A 127 18.40 -1.14 23.62
C THR A 127 19.57 -0.18 23.80
N ARG A 128 19.77 0.28 25.02
CA ARG A 128 21.01 0.93 25.42
C ARG A 128 22.19 -0.02 25.25
N PRO A 129 23.43 0.50 25.04
CA PRO A 129 24.61 -0.33 24.75
C PRO A 129 24.93 -1.38 25.82
N ASN A 130 24.59 -1.09 27.09
CA ASN A 130 24.83 -1.96 28.24
C ASN A 130 23.79 -3.07 28.43
N ILE A 131 22.79 -3.20 27.55
CA ILE A 131 21.78 -4.26 27.56
C ILE A 131 22.00 -5.11 26.31
N SER A 132 22.51 -6.30 26.48
CA SER A 132 22.95 -7.18 25.40
C SER A 132 22.24 -8.53 25.35
N ASP A 133 21.62 -8.93 26.44
CA ASP A 133 20.86 -10.18 26.56
C ASP A 133 19.38 -9.86 26.84
N PRO A 134 18.43 -10.58 26.23
CA PRO A 134 17.00 -10.38 26.48
C PRO A 134 16.62 -10.42 27.97
N LYS A 135 17.27 -11.26 28.77
CA LYS A 135 17.01 -11.38 30.23
C LYS A 135 17.35 -10.10 31.01
N GLU A 136 18.26 -9.28 30.47
CA GLU A 136 18.63 -7.98 31.09
C GLU A 136 17.52 -6.93 30.92
N LEU A 137 16.50 -7.23 30.11
CA LEU A 137 15.29 -6.38 29.99
C LEU A 137 14.40 -6.47 31.25
N LYS A 138 14.64 -7.40 32.16
CA LYS A 138 13.88 -7.50 33.42
C LYS A 138 13.98 -6.21 34.23
N GLY A 139 12.82 -5.64 34.60
CA GLY A 139 12.72 -4.37 35.31
C GLY A 139 12.94 -3.12 34.43
N LYS A 140 13.16 -3.28 33.12
CA LYS A 140 13.49 -2.18 32.21
C LYS A 140 12.24 -1.51 31.63
N ARG A 141 12.40 -0.21 31.29
CA ARG A 141 11.38 0.63 30.65
C ARG A 141 11.55 0.52 29.15
N ILE A 142 10.49 0.11 28.46
CA ILE A 142 10.48 -0.04 27.01
C ILE A 142 9.50 0.98 26.40
N ALA A 143 10.02 1.87 25.56
CA ALA A 143 9.22 2.80 24.80
C ALA A 143 8.44 2.09 23.68
N THR A 144 7.14 2.26 23.65
CA THR A 144 6.23 1.75 22.61
C THR A 144 5.29 2.86 22.13
N THR A 145 4.46 2.58 21.13
CA THR A 145 3.41 3.52 20.66
C THR A 145 2.09 3.34 21.42
N GLY A 146 2.14 2.73 22.60
CA GLY A 146 1.02 2.46 23.50
C GLY A 146 0.96 1.01 23.93
N VAL A 147 0.50 0.78 25.17
CA VAL A 147 0.42 -0.57 25.77
C VAL A 147 -0.54 -1.51 25.05
N ALA A 148 -1.53 -0.96 24.34
CA ALA A 148 -2.50 -1.69 23.51
C ALA A 148 -2.18 -1.62 22.00
N ALA A 149 -0.99 -1.15 21.61
CA ALA A 149 -0.61 -1.11 20.20
C ALA A 149 -0.23 -2.52 19.69
N ILE A 150 -0.49 -2.78 18.41
CA ILE A 150 -0.16 -4.05 17.74
C ILE A 150 1.33 -4.43 17.96
N ALA A 151 2.24 -3.48 17.76
CA ALA A 151 3.68 -3.71 17.96
C ALA A 151 4.02 -4.09 19.41
N THR A 152 3.28 -3.59 20.41
CA THR A 152 3.48 -3.96 21.82
C THR A 152 3.03 -5.40 22.08
N PHE A 153 1.94 -5.86 21.48
CA PHE A 153 1.52 -7.26 21.57
C PHE A 153 2.52 -8.20 20.88
N MET A 154 3.06 -7.81 19.74
CA MET A 154 4.14 -8.56 19.07
C MET A 154 5.38 -8.63 19.97
N LEU A 155 5.79 -7.50 20.57
CA LEU A 155 6.91 -7.49 21.50
C LEU A 155 6.68 -8.42 22.70
N ARG A 156 5.46 -8.45 23.25
CA ARG A 156 5.12 -9.38 24.36
C ARG A 156 5.32 -10.84 23.93
N GLN A 157 4.92 -11.23 22.73
CA GLN A 157 5.15 -12.58 22.21
C GLN A 157 6.65 -12.87 22.08
N ILE A 158 7.42 -11.91 21.57
CA ILE A 158 8.88 -12.03 21.43
C ILE A 158 9.54 -12.23 22.82
N LEU A 159 9.23 -11.37 23.78
CA LEU A 159 9.78 -11.45 25.12
C LEU A 159 9.43 -12.78 25.81
N THR A 160 8.20 -13.26 25.66
CA THR A 160 7.78 -14.57 26.19
C THR A 160 8.56 -15.71 25.56
N LYS A 161 8.79 -15.67 24.23
CA LYS A 161 9.62 -16.65 23.52
C LYS A 161 11.06 -16.69 24.06
N HIS A 162 11.57 -15.54 24.52
CA HIS A 162 12.90 -15.40 25.11
C HIS A 162 12.93 -15.57 26.65
N GLY A 163 11.86 -16.13 27.24
CA GLY A 163 11.80 -16.55 28.62
C GLY A 163 11.50 -15.45 29.65
N LEU A 164 10.96 -14.34 29.22
CA LEU A 164 10.48 -13.26 30.09
C LEU A 164 8.95 -13.35 30.31
N ASP A 165 8.47 -13.04 31.51
CA ASP A 165 7.06 -12.74 31.73
C ASP A 165 6.78 -11.32 31.20
N ALA A 166 6.29 -11.25 29.96
CA ALA A 166 6.07 -9.98 29.27
C ALA A 166 5.05 -9.06 29.97
N SER A 167 4.28 -9.57 30.94
CA SER A 167 3.31 -8.79 31.70
C SER A 167 3.86 -8.20 32.99
N LYS A 168 4.97 -8.76 33.52
CA LYS A 168 5.52 -8.43 34.84
C LYS A 168 6.97 -7.99 34.80
N ASP A 169 7.75 -8.58 33.89
CA ASP A 169 9.21 -8.39 33.86
C ASP A 169 9.63 -7.07 33.20
N VAL A 170 8.75 -6.39 32.45
CA VAL A 170 9.07 -5.14 31.75
C VAL A 170 8.00 -4.08 31.94
N ILE A 171 8.38 -2.81 31.82
CA ILE A 171 7.49 -1.66 31.93
C ILE A 171 7.31 -1.03 30.57
N TYR A 172 6.10 -1.12 29.99
CA TYR A 172 5.80 -0.48 28.72
C TYR A 172 5.33 0.96 28.96
N LEU A 173 5.94 1.90 28.25
CA LEU A 173 5.64 3.32 28.33
C LEU A 173 5.43 3.92 26.94
N ASP A 174 4.50 4.85 26.82
CA ASP A 174 4.30 5.64 25.60
C ASP A 174 4.83 7.06 25.84
N PRO A 175 6.01 7.42 25.26
CA PRO A 175 6.56 8.78 25.35
C PRO A 175 5.87 9.76 24.39
N GLY A 176 4.79 9.35 23.73
CA GLY A 176 4.12 10.06 22.64
C GLY A 176 4.60 9.63 21.27
N THR A 177 3.70 9.69 20.30
CA THR A 177 3.97 9.23 18.93
C THR A 177 5.21 9.89 18.33
N GLY A 178 6.14 9.06 17.86
CA GLY A 178 7.40 9.51 17.24
C GLY A 178 8.53 9.77 18.21
N ASN A 179 8.29 9.83 19.53
CA ASN A 179 9.29 10.18 20.55
C ASN A 179 10.05 8.97 21.12
N GLN A 180 9.77 7.74 20.68
CA GLN A 180 10.37 6.51 21.21
C GLN A 180 11.90 6.53 21.14
N LEU A 181 12.47 6.91 19.98
CA LEU A 181 13.91 7.03 19.81
C LEU A 181 14.49 8.15 20.68
N THR A 182 13.87 9.31 20.71
CA THR A 182 14.31 10.45 21.53
C THR A 182 14.38 10.08 23.01
N ALA A 183 13.36 9.39 23.53
CA ALA A 183 13.30 8.91 24.89
C ALA A 183 14.38 7.87 25.21
N LEU A 184 14.71 6.99 24.26
CA LEU A 184 15.82 6.04 24.38
C LEU A 184 17.18 6.75 24.41
N LEU A 185 17.42 7.68 23.48
CA LEU A 185 18.69 8.43 23.41
C LEU A 185 18.91 9.32 24.63
N ALA A 186 17.84 9.91 25.17
CA ALA A 186 17.90 10.72 26.39
C ALA A 186 18.07 9.89 27.67
N GLY A 187 17.97 8.56 27.58
CA GLY A 187 18.08 7.67 28.75
C GLY A 187 16.82 7.60 29.61
N ALA A 188 15.73 8.22 29.19
CA ALA A 188 14.43 8.08 29.84
C ALA A 188 13.87 6.65 29.71
N MET A 189 14.26 5.95 28.63
CA MET A 189 13.91 4.55 28.37
C MET A 189 15.17 3.70 28.24
N ASP A 190 15.05 2.43 28.53
CA ASP A 190 16.13 1.45 28.48
C ASP A 190 16.14 0.71 27.13
N ALA A 191 14.97 0.60 26.51
CA ALA A 191 14.76 0.06 25.16
C ALA A 191 13.63 0.81 24.46
N ALA A 192 13.54 0.65 23.13
CA ALA A 192 12.47 1.25 22.33
C ALA A 192 12.11 0.38 21.12
N VAL A 193 10.80 0.26 20.84
CA VAL A 193 10.28 -0.28 19.58
C VAL A 193 10.32 0.83 18.53
N LEU A 194 11.08 0.61 17.47
CA LEU A 194 11.41 1.62 16.47
C LEU A 194 11.05 1.17 15.05
N SER A 195 10.72 2.14 14.20
CA SER A 195 10.66 1.97 12.75
C SER A 195 12.05 1.80 12.15
N VAL A 196 12.12 1.41 10.87
CA VAL A 196 13.39 1.24 10.18
C VAL A 196 14.21 2.53 10.12
N GLU A 197 13.57 3.68 9.90
CA GLU A 197 14.24 4.98 9.84
C GLU A 197 14.84 5.35 11.20
N GLN A 198 14.08 5.15 12.27
CA GLN A 198 14.52 5.40 13.65
C GLN A 198 15.63 4.43 14.07
N ARG A 199 15.56 3.15 13.61
CA ARG A 199 16.59 2.14 13.86
C ARG A 199 17.97 2.63 13.43
N TYR A 200 18.11 3.13 12.22
CA TYR A 200 19.41 3.59 11.72
C TYR A 200 19.95 4.77 12.54
N VAL A 201 19.11 5.73 12.87
CA VAL A 201 19.52 6.83 13.73
C VAL A 201 19.96 6.33 15.11
N GLY A 202 19.24 5.37 15.69
CA GLY A 202 19.60 4.75 16.95
C GLY A 202 20.96 4.04 16.89
N LEU A 203 21.19 3.21 15.87
CA LEU A 203 22.45 2.51 15.66
C LEU A 203 23.63 3.48 15.46
N ASP A 204 23.46 4.53 14.65
CA ASP A 204 24.48 5.56 14.42
C ASP A 204 24.80 6.35 15.71
N LYS A 205 23.88 6.35 16.70
CA LYS A 205 24.07 6.92 18.05
C LYS A 205 24.53 5.90 19.10
N GLY A 206 24.94 4.71 18.67
CA GLY A 206 25.51 3.69 19.54
C GLY A 206 24.49 2.83 20.28
N MET A 207 23.19 2.93 19.95
CA MET A 207 22.20 1.98 20.48
C MET A 207 22.41 0.60 19.87
N ARG A 208 21.98 -0.46 20.58
CA ARG A 208 22.15 -1.85 20.17
C ARG A 208 20.83 -2.40 19.64
N GLU A 209 20.88 -3.11 18.52
CA GLU A 209 19.74 -3.88 18.03
C GLU A 209 19.65 -5.19 18.83
N MET A 210 18.51 -5.44 19.45
CA MET A 210 18.25 -6.68 20.17
C MET A 210 17.37 -7.62 19.34
N PHE A 211 16.28 -7.10 18.74
CA PHE A 211 15.38 -7.90 17.92
C PHE A 211 14.97 -7.19 16.66
N PHE A 212 15.02 -7.91 15.54
CA PHE A 212 14.21 -7.60 14.37
C PHE A 212 12.92 -8.42 14.44
N PHE A 213 11.76 -7.78 14.57
CA PHE A 213 10.48 -8.45 14.75
C PHE A 213 10.16 -9.41 13.61
N GLY A 214 10.54 -9.08 12.37
CA GLY A 214 10.34 -9.93 11.21
C GLY A 214 11.08 -11.27 11.24
N ASN A 215 12.04 -11.47 12.14
CA ASN A 215 12.68 -12.75 12.39
C ASN A 215 12.05 -13.50 13.57
N GLU A 216 11.32 -12.79 14.43
CA GLU A 216 10.81 -13.31 15.68
C GLU A 216 9.35 -13.74 15.60
N VAL A 217 8.53 -12.99 14.85
CA VAL A 217 7.11 -13.24 14.70
C VAL A 217 6.74 -13.32 13.23
N LYS A 218 5.79 -14.19 12.91
CA LYS A 218 5.29 -14.41 11.56
C LYS A 218 3.96 -13.71 11.40
N ASN A 219 4.01 -12.50 10.86
CA ASN A 219 2.86 -11.62 10.67
C ASN A 219 2.96 -10.89 9.34
N SER A 220 1.84 -10.45 8.79
CA SER A 220 1.85 -9.58 7.62
C SER A 220 2.27 -8.15 7.97
N TRP A 221 2.79 -7.44 6.96
CA TRP A 221 3.11 -6.03 7.06
C TRP A 221 2.85 -5.33 5.73
N GLY A 222 2.58 -4.01 5.76
CA GLY A 222 2.32 -3.29 4.52
C GLY A 222 1.09 -3.79 3.75
N THR A 223 0.00 -4.09 4.46
CA THR A 223 -1.20 -4.69 3.88
C THR A 223 -2.08 -3.68 3.17
N LEU A 224 -2.62 -4.08 2.01
CA LEU A 224 -3.60 -3.36 1.21
C LEU A 224 -5.00 -3.85 1.52
N ALA A 225 -5.89 -2.94 1.91
CA ALA A 225 -7.29 -3.28 2.19
C ALA A 225 -8.25 -2.53 1.28
N THR A 226 -9.43 -3.13 1.09
CA THR A 226 -10.58 -2.57 0.38
C THR A 226 -11.90 -3.03 1.03
N THR A 227 -13.06 -2.66 0.46
CA THR A 227 -14.37 -3.05 0.97
C THR A 227 -14.91 -4.32 0.28
N ASP A 228 -15.71 -5.12 1.01
CA ASP A 228 -16.47 -6.23 0.43
C ASP A 228 -17.37 -5.76 -0.72
N LYS A 229 -17.91 -4.53 -0.61
CA LYS A 229 -18.71 -3.88 -1.66
C LYS A 229 -17.91 -3.71 -2.96
N LEU A 230 -16.69 -3.13 -2.87
CA LEU A 230 -15.87 -2.91 -4.06
C LEU A 230 -15.48 -4.24 -4.72
N ILE A 231 -15.14 -5.25 -3.91
CA ILE A 231 -14.83 -6.60 -4.41
C ILE A 231 -16.01 -7.18 -5.18
N LYS A 232 -17.23 -7.04 -4.66
CA LYS A 232 -18.46 -7.58 -5.27
C LYS A 232 -18.87 -6.81 -6.52
N GLU A 233 -18.86 -5.47 -6.48
CA GLU A 233 -19.39 -4.62 -7.55
C GLU A 233 -18.36 -4.37 -8.66
N GLN A 234 -17.06 -4.29 -8.33
CA GLN A 234 -15.99 -3.96 -9.27
C GLN A 234 -14.76 -4.89 -9.12
N PRO A 235 -14.92 -6.22 -9.22
CA PRO A 235 -13.78 -7.16 -9.05
C PRO A 235 -12.64 -6.91 -10.05
N LYS A 236 -12.97 -6.46 -11.27
CA LYS A 236 -11.97 -6.12 -12.30
C LYS A 236 -11.11 -4.93 -11.87
N LEU A 237 -11.68 -3.93 -11.20
CA LEU A 237 -10.92 -2.81 -10.64
C LEU A 237 -9.94 -3.28 -9.56
N VAL A 238 -10.41 -4.14 -8.64
CA VAL A 238 -9.56 -4.70 -7.59
C VAL A 238 -8.42 -5.52 -8.21
N SER A 239 -8.70 -6.40 -9.19
CA SER A 239 -7.68 -7.18 -9.91
C SER A 239 -6.66 -6.29 -10.61
N ALA A 240 -7.10 -5.24 -11.31
CA ALA A 240 -6.24 -4.30 -12.01
C ALA A 240 -5.31 -3.56 -11.04
N TYR A 241 -5.86 -3.04 -9.93
CA TYR A 241 -5.10 -2.33 -8.92
C TYR A 241 -4.04 -3.23 -8.25
N VAL A 242 -4.45 -4.44 -7.84
CA VAL A 242 -3.54 -5.42 -7.23
C VAL A 242 -2.46 -5.83 -8.23
N ARG A 243 -2.80 -6.09 -9.51
CA ARG A 243 -1.81 -6.47 -10.53
C ARG A 243 -0.77 -5.36 -10.77
N ALA A 244 -1.19 -4.09 -10.84
CA ALA A 244 -0.27 -2.96 -10.91
C ALA A 244 0.66 -2.90 -9.68
N THR A 245 0.13 -3.20 -8.49
CA THR A 245 0.91 -3.28 -7.25
C THR A 245 1.94 -4.41 -7.31
N ILE A 246 1.57 -5.60 -7.80
CA ILE A 246 2.51 -6.73 -7.96
C ILE A 246 3.60 -6.43 -9.00
N LYS A 247 3.26 -5.76 -10.11
CA LYS A 247 4.28 -5.26 -11.07
C LYS A 247 5.30 -4.37 -10.38
N ALA A 248 4.86 -3.43 -9.55
CA ALA A 248 5.75 -2.54 -8.81
C ALA A 248 6.59 -3.27 -7.74
N LEU A 249 6.03 -4.29 -7.06
CA LEU A 249 6.79 -5.16 -6.15
C LEU A 249 7.91 -5.89 -6.88
N ARG A 250 7.65 -6.46 -8.05
CA ARG A 250 8.65 -7.13 -8.87
C ARG A 250 9.74 -6.18 -9.33
N TYR A 251 9.33 -4.99 -9.81
CA TYR A 251 10.27 -3.95 -10.23
C TYR A 251 11.19 -3.50 -9.09
N LEU A 252 10.63 -3.21 -7.92
CA LEU A 252 11.40 -2.78 -6.74
C LEU A 252 12.49 -3.81 -6.36
N ARG A 253 12.26 -5.10 -6.60
CA ARG A 253 13.18 -6.18 -6.25
C ARG A 253 14.26 -6.43 -7.29
N GLN A 254 14.07 -5.99 -8.53
CA GLN A 254 14.99 -6.26 -9.64
C GLN A 254 15.93 -5.09 -9.96
N ASP A 255 15.52 -3.86 -9.66
CA ASP A 255 16.27 -2.65 -9.98
C ASP A 255 16.52 -1.79 -8.73
N LYS A 256 17.69 -2.04 -8.10
CA LYS A 256 18.11 -1.31 -6.88
C LYS A 256 18.21 0.20 -7.12
N GLU A 257 18.80 0.63 -8.22
CA GLU A 257 19.03 2.05 -8.49
C GLU A 257 17.72 2.79 -8.71
N ALA A 258 16.80 2.19 -9.44
CA ALA A 258 15.47 2.75 -9.63
C ALA A 258 14.63 2.75 -8.34
N ALA A 259 14.74 1.73 -7.51
CA ALA A 259 14.12 1.69 -6.18
C ALA A 259 14.67 2.81 -5.29
N ILE A 260 15.99 3.01 -5.27
CA ILE A 260 16.64 4.12 -4.55
C ILE A 260 16.12 5.47 -5.08
N ALA A 261 16.07 5.66 -6.40
CA ALA A 261 15.56 6.91 -7.00
C ALA A 261 14.10 7.18 -6.60
N ALA A 262 13.25 6.14 -6.58
CA ALA A 262 11.86 6.26 -6.13
C ALA A 262 11.77 6.64 -4.64
N LEU A 263 12.62 6.07 -3.78
CA LEU A 263 12.70 6.40 -2.36
C LEU A 263 13.12 7.84 -2.12
N LEU A 264 14.17 8.31 -2.79
CA LEU A 264 14.63 9.70 -2.70
C LEU A 264 13.49 10.67 -3.01
N LYS A 265 12.78 10.41 -4.10
CA LYS A 265 11.67 11.27 -4.52
C LYS A 265 10.47 11.21 -3.58
N PHE A 266 10.16 10.02 -3.04
CA PHE A 266 8.96 9.79 -2.25
C PHE A 266 9.12 10.20 -0.78
N SER A 267 10.21 9.80 -0.13
CA SER A 267 10.41 9.98 1.32
C SER A 267 11.39 11.07 1.70
N GLY A 268 12.15 11.62 0.74
CA GLY A 268 13.12 12.68 0.98
C GLY A 268 14.35 12.27 1.80
N VAL A 269 14.59 10.96 1.95
CA VAL A 269 15.80 10.44 2.62
C VAL A 269 17.05 10.68 1.76
N SER A 270 18.25 10.66 2.35
CA SER A 270 19.50 10.72 1.60
C SER A 270 19.74 9.45 0.78
N ARG A 271 20.59 9.54 -0.27
CA ARG A 271 20.94 8.37 -1.09
C ARG A 271 21.57 7.24 -0.26
N GLN A 272 22.44 7.59 0.69
CA GLN A 272 23.06 6.63 1.59
C GLN A 272 21.99 5.89 2.43
N GLN A 273 21.05 6.64 3.00
CA GLN A 273 19.94 6.05 3.75
C GLN A 273 19.05 5.19 2.85
N ALA A 274 18.71 5.64 1.64
CA ALA A 274 17.91 4.89 0.70
C ALA A 274 18.57 3.57 0.29
N SER A 275 19.91 3.56 0.10
CA SER A 275 20.66 2.32 -0.21
C SER A 275 20.64 1.34 0.95
N ARG A 276 20.89 1.79 2.19
CA ARG A 276 20.79 0.94 3.40
C ARG A 276 19.37 0.39 3.58
N LEU A 277 18.36 1.25 3.41
CA LEU A 277 16.95 0.85 3.47
C LEU A 277 16.63 -0.24 2.44
N TYR A 278 17.10 -0.08 1.21
CA TYR A 278 16.87 -1.06 0.16
C TYR A 278 17.44 -2.43 0.54
N ASP A 279 18.72 -2.49 0.89
CA ASP A 279 19.42 -3.75 1.15
C ASP A 279 18.79 -4.54 2.33
N ASP A 280 18.38 -3.84 3.38
CA ASP A 280 17.78 -4.47 4.56
C ASP A 280 16.31 -4.86 4.36
N LEU A 281 15.56 -4.10 3.56
CA LEU A 281 14.11 -4.27 3.48
C LEU A 281 13.66 -5.08 2.27
N ILE A 282 14.43 -5.13 1.18
CA ILE A 282 14.03 -5.88 0.00
C ILE A 282 13.75 -7.36 0.28
N PRO A 283 14.50 -8.05 1.16
CA PRO A 283 14.22 -9.44 1.53
C PRO A 283 12.89 -9.64 2.28
N THR A 284 12.29 -8.54 2.79
CA THR A 284 11.03 -8.58 3.53
C THR A 284 9.80 -8.37 2.65
N PHE A 285 10.01 -7.96 1.38
CA PHE A 285 8.90 -7.79 0.45
C PHE A 285 8.35 -9.12 -0.02
N SER A 286 7.04 -9.28 0.06
CA SER A 286 6.33 -10.46 -0.42
C SER A 286 6.65 -10.75 -1.88
N ARG A 287 6.78 -12.01 -2.22
CA ARG A 287 7.04 -12.44 -3.61
C ARG A 287 5.78 -12.45 -4.47
N SER A 288 4.66 -12.82 -3.89
CA SER A 288 3.37 -12.98 -4.56
C SER A 288 2.34 -11.90 -4.21
N GLY A 289 2.65 -11.02 -3.25
CA GLY A 289 1.67 -10.11 -2.67
C GLY A 289 0.72 -10.77 -1.67
N ALA A 290 1.03 -11.98 -1.21
CA ALA A 290 0.26 -12.71 -0.21
C ALA A 290 1.17 -13.12 0.97
N VAL A 291 0.57 -13.45 2.09
CA VAL A 291 1.19 -14.15 3.23
C VAL A 291 0.46 -15.47 3.48
N ASP A 292 1.14 -16.39 4.12
CA ASP A 292 0.54 -17.69 4.43
C ASP A 292 -0.53 -17.62 5.54
N GLU A 293 -1.23 -18.73 5.74
CA GLU A 293 -2.35 -18.81 6.69
C GLU A 293 -1.88 -18.65 8.15
N GLU A 294 -0.65 -19.04 8.46
CA GLU A 294 -0.10 -18.87 9.80
C GLU A 294 0.07 -17.39 10.14
N ALA A 295 0.65 -16.61 9.23
CA ALA A 295 0.76 -15.16 9.40
C ALA A 295 -0.61 -14.48 9.54
N GLN A 296 -1.62 -14.90 8.74
CA GLN A 296 -2.98 -14.41 8.85
C GLN A 296 -3.60 -14.71 10.22
N LYS A 297 -3.44 -15.93 10.72
CA LYS A 297 -3.93 -16.32 12.05
C LYS A 297 -3.24 -15.55 13.17
N ASN A 298 -1.93 -15.34 13.06
CA ASN A 298 -1.16 -14.57 14.04
C ASN A 298 -1.60 -13.11 14.08
N ASP A 299 -1.83 -12.48 12.91
CA ASP A 299 -2.38 -11.12 12.83
C ASP A 299 -3.73 -11.03 13.56
N LEU A 300 -4.64 -11.95 13.26
CA LEU A 300 -5.98 -11.94 13.87
C LEU A 300 -5.95 -12.25 15.37
N ASN A 301 -5.01 -13.08 15.84
CA ASN A 301 -4.80 -13.31 17.27
C ASN A 301 -4.32 -12.05 18.00
N ILE A 302 -3.41 -11.28 17.38
CA ILE A 302 -2.96 -10.00 17.95
C ILE A 302 -4.11 -8.99 17.92
N VAL A 303 -4.81 -8.88 16.81
CA VAL A 303 -5.95 -7.96 16.69
C VAL A 303 -7.03 -8.27 17.73
N ARG A 304 -7.33 -9.54 17.97
CA ARG A 304 -8.26 -9.97 19.02
C ARG A 304 -7.86 -9.46 20.41
N GLN A 305 -6.56 -9.52 20.73
CA GLN A 305 -6.03 -8.98 21.99
C GLN A 305 -6.15 -7.44 22.02
N VAL A 306 -5.84 -6.76 20.90
CA VAL A 306 -5.97 -5.29 20.78
C VAL A 306 -7.39 -4.82 21.04
N VAL A 307 -8.39 -5.54 20.52
CA VAL A 307 -9.81 -5.18 20.71
C VAL A 307 -10.42 -5.75 21.99
N ASN A 308 -9.65 -6.51 22.77
CA ASN A 308 -10.09 -7.20 23.98
C ASN A 308 -11.35 -8.06 23.74
N SER A 309 -11.35 -8.86 22.66
CA SER A 309 -12.46 -9.74 22.28
C SER A 309 -12.07 -11.21 22.51
N ASN A 310 -13.06 -12.00 22.90
CA ASN A 310 -12.94 -13.47 22.93
C ASN A 310 -13.29 -14.12 21.59
N ASP A 311 -13.96 -13.39 20.70
CA ASP A 311 -14.42 -13.92 19.41
C ASP A 311 -13.27 -14.00 18.41
N ALA A 312 -13.13 -15.15 17.79
CA ALA A 312 -12.16 -15.35 16.72
C ALA A 312 -12.74 -14.84 15.39
N VAL A 313 -11.96 -14.05 14.67
CA VAL A 313 -12.28 -13.66 13.30
C VAL A 313 -11.74 -14.74 12.35
N PRO A 314 -12.57 -15.38 11.50
CA PRO A 314 -12.08 -16.31 10.49
C PRO A 314 -11.15 -15.60 9.48
N THR A 315 -10.08 -16.28 9.05
CA THR A 315 -9.15 -15.71 8.06
C THR A 315 -9.88 -15.32 6.77
N ALA A 316 -10.81 -16.15 6.29
CA ALA A 316 -11.61 -15.85 5.11
C ALA A 316 -12.51 -14.61 5.23
N LYS A 317 -12.85 -14.18 6.47
CA LYS A 317 -13.56 -12.92 6.69
C LYS A 317 -12.63 -11.71 6.52
N ALA A 318 -11.38 -11.83 6.90
CA ALA A 318 -10.42 -10.73 6.97
C ALA A 318 -9.54 -10.61 5.70
N TYR A 319 -9.28 -11.72 5.02
CA TYR A 319 -8.35 -11.79 3.89
C TYR A 319 -8.98 -12.38 2.63
N ASP A 320 -8.55 -11.85 1.49
CA ASP A 320 -8.78 -12.43 0.17
C ASP A 320 -7.54 -12.18 -0.70
N PHE A 321 -6.57 -13.05 -0.58
CA PHE A 321 -5.34 -12.99 -1.38
C PHE A 321 -5.47 -13.63 -2.78
N SER A 322 -6.67 -14.07 -3.17
CA SER A 322 -6.89 -14.62 -4.52
C SER A 322 -6.48 -13.62 -5.61
N PHE A 323 -6.79 -12.33 -5.43
CA PHE A 323 -6.39 -11.25 -6.34
C PHE A 323 -4.88 -11.14 -6.52
N ALA A 324 -4.11 -11.22 -5.43
CA ALA A 324 -2.65 -11.13 -5.48
C ALA A 324 -2.03 -12.38 -6.13
N LEU A 325 -2.48 -13.57 -5.71
CA LEU A 325 -1.99 -14.84 -6.25
C LEU A 325 -2.31 -15.00 -7.74
N GLU A 326 -3.51 -14.61 -8.16
CA GLU A 326 -3.91 -14.63 -9.56
C GLU A 326 -3.11 -13.64 -10.39
N ALA A 327 -2.90 -12.41 -9.89
CA ALA A 327 -2.05 -11.42 -10.54
C ALA A 327 -0.63 -11.93 -10.72
N ASP A 328 -0.03 -12.53 -9.68
CA ASP A 328 1.31 -13.12 -9.75
C ASP A 328 1.38 -14.26 -10.79
N GLN A 329 0.40 -15.16 -10.82
CA GLN A 329 0.30 -16.24 -11.79
C GLN A 329 0.15 -15.72 -13.23
N GLN A 330 -0.72 -14.72 -13.46
CA GLN A 330 -0.92 -14.11 -14.77
C GLN A 330 0.38 -13.48 -15.29
N LEU A 331 1.10 -12.74 -14.46
CA LEU A 331 2.38 -12.14 -14.82
C LEU A 331 3.46 -13.20 -15.12
N ASN A 332 3.47 -14.32 -14.37
CA ASN A 332 4.38 -15.44 -14.62
C ASN A 332 4.09 -16.11 -15.97
N ARG A 333 2.81 -16.40 -16.26
CA ARG A 333 2.37 -17.01 -17.54
C ARG A 333 2.68 -16.11 -18.74
N ALA A 334 2.54 -14.80 -18.57
CA ALA A 334 2.86 -13.82 -19.61
C ALA A 334 4.36 -13.58 -19.77
N GLY A 335 5.22 -14.20 -18.96
CA GLY A 335 6.66 -13.94 -18.96
C GLY A 335 7.01 -12.48 -18.63
N TRP A 336 6.10 -11.76 -17.94
CA TRP A 336 6.25 -10.34 -17.68
C TRP A 336 7.51 -10.07 -16.84
N ARG A 337 8.32 -9.13 -17.31
CA ARG A 337 9.51 -8.60 -16.64
C ARG A 337 9.38 -7.09 -16.52
N PRO A 338 9.83 -6.47 -15.41
CA PRO A 338 9.80 -5.02 -15.23
C PRO A 338 10.77 -4.29 -16.16
#